data_b40b51477c78412ddb7ed6476e370126
#
_entry.id   b40b51477c78412ddb7ed6476e370126
#
_cell.length_a   1.000
_cell.length_b   1.000
_cell.length_c   1.000
_cell.angle_alpha   90.00
_cell.angle_beta   90.00
_cell.angle_gamma   90.00
#
_symmetry.space_group_name_H-M   'P 1'
#
loop_
_entity.id
_entity.type
_entity.pdbx_description
1 polymer ?
#
loop_
_entity_poly.entity_id
_entity_poly.type
_entity_poly.pdbx_seq_one_letter_code
_entity_poly.pdbx_strand_id
1 'polypeptide(L)'
;WYNTADKAHYIEGDDKNRTVLVPHTGSNKIFQFNFDSSTGVLKLKEGGVLNTGEQTGPRHIQFHKNGKWIYADYEQGNAVSLLRRSNGLLVTKQIVPSVPETWNGGGACAQLLLSPDSRFLYVANRGHNSIAGFEISKKNGQLSPIGFFATEANPRSFAIHPNGRWLYAGGQDTGKLAVFDRNRDNGTLLKRETVDAGIRPWWLQLVKY
;
A
#
# COMPACT_ATOMS: atom_id res chain seq x y z
N TRP A 1 -11.96 0.61 23.21
CA TRP A 1 -11.19 1.75 22.68
C TRP A 1 -9.73 1.59 23.04
N TYR A 2 -8.84 1.84 22.08
CA TYR A 2 -7.38 1.82 22.28
C TYR A 2 -6.82 3.20 21.98
N ASN A 3 -6.13 3.80 22.94
CA ASN A 3 -5.41 5.04 22.73
C ASN A 3 -4.10 4.70 22.01
N THR A 4 -3.92 5.23 20.81
CA THR A 4 -2.70 5.06 20.02
C THR A 4 -2.05 6.42 19.78
N ALA A 5 -2.18 6.97 18.58
CA ALA A 5 -1.62 8.28 18.20
C ALA A 5 -2.51 8.93 17.15
N ASP A 6 -2.17 10.17 16.77
CA ASP A 6 -2.93 10.95 15.83
C ASP A 6 -3.01 10.31 14.43
N LYS A 7 -4.20 10.42 13.83
CA LYS A 7 -4.49 10.03 12.45
C LYS A 7 -4.17 8.57 12.16
N ALA A 8 -4.67 7.64 13.01
CA ALA A 8 -4.75 6.24 12.62
C ALA A 8 -5.49 6.16 11.27
N HIS A 9 -4.86 5.55 10.26
CA HIS A 9 -5.39 5.60 8.91
C HIS A 9 -5.91 4.26 8.40
N TYR A 10 -5.28 3.19 8.81
CA TYR A 10 -5.59 1.85 8.35
C TYR A 10 -5.41 0.82 9.46
N ILE A 11 -6.02 -0.32 9.31
CA ILE A 11 -5.83 -1.48 10.18
C ILE A 11 -5.72 -2.73 9.32
N GLU A 12 -4.69 -3.54 9.53
CA GLU A 12 -4.47 -4.76 8.78
C GLU A 12 -4.07 -5.91 9.70
N GLY A 13 -4.72 -7.06 9.53
CA GLY A 13 -4.39 -8.30 10.22
C GLY A 13 -3.49 -9.21 9.40
N ASP A 14 -2.62 -10.00 10.05
CA ASP A 14 -1.92 -11.06 9.34
C ASP A 14 -2.88 -12.22 9.00
N ASP A 15 -2.49 -13.05 8.02
CA ASP A 15 -3.27 -14.20 7.53
C ASP A 15 -3.65 -15.24 8.60
N LYS A 16 -2.95 -15.20 9.74
CA LYS A 16 -3.19 -16.07 10.89
C LYS A 16 -4.02 -15.43 12.00
N ASN A 17 -4.49 -14.20 11.79
CA ASN A 17 -5.23 -13.43 12.79
C ASN A 17 -4.52 -13.37 14.17
N ARG A 18 -3.20 -13.19 14.19
CA ARG A 18 -2.40 -13.10 15.43
C ARG A 18 -1.72 -11.77 15.65
N THR A 19 -1.52 -11.01 14.57
CA THR A 19 -0.90 -9.70 14.62
C THR A 19 -1.75 -8.70 13.86
N VAL A 20 -2.01 -7.57 14.46
CA VAL A 20 -2.65 -6.42 13.81
C VAL A 20 -1.69 -5.26 13.79
N LEU A 21 -1.62 -4.57 12.66
CA LEU A 21 -0.81 -3.38 12.44
C LEU A 21 -1.71 -2.19 12.17
N VAL A 22 -1.38 -1.06 12.80
CA VAL A 22 -2.13 0.20 12.65
C VAL A 22 -1.15 1.32 12.32
N PRO A 23 -1.09 1.76 11.06
CA PRO A 23 -0.28 2.90 10.64
C PRO A 23 -0.97 4.22 10.94
N HIS A 24 -0.18 5.24 11.29
CA HIS A 24 -0.61 6.57 11.68
C HIS A 24 0.08 7.63 10.84
N THR A 25 -0.67 8.30 10.00
CA THR A 25 -0.13 9.32 9.09
C THR A 25 0.32 10.59 9.80
N GLY A 26 -0.30 10.93 10.93
CA GLY A 26 0.05 12.14 11.69
C GLY A 26 1.28 12.00 12.56
N SER A 27 1.44 10.86 13.21
CA SER A 27 2.51 10.64 14.19
C SER A 27 3.72 9.91 13.64
N ASN A 28 3.71 9.52 12.35
CA ASN A 28 4.79 8.77 11.70
C ASN A 28 5.12 7.43 12.40
N LYS A 29 4.07 6.70 12.83
CA LYS A 29 4.22 5.47 13.61
C LYS A 29 3.40 4.33 13.05
N ILE A 30 3.88 3.11 13.29
CA ILE A 30 3.11 1.88 13.08
C ILE A 30 3.01 1.14 14.42
N PHE A 31 1.79 0.99 14.92
CA PHE A 31 1.50 0.24 16.14
C PHE A 31 1.29 -1.23 15.81
N GLN A 32 1.83 -2.11 16.67
CA GLN A 32 1.79 -3.57 16.50
C GLN A 32 1.08 -4.20 17.68
N PHE A 33 -0.01 -4.88 17.41
CA PHE A 33 -0.81 -5.56 18.43
C PHE A 33 -0.71 -7.08 18.28
N ASN A 34 -0.73 -7.79 19.39
CA ASN A 34 -1.17 -9.18 19.41
C ASN A 34 -2.70 -9.19 19.34
N PHE A 35 -3.24 -10.09 18.54
CA PHE A 35 -4.67 -10.29 18.42
C PHE A 35 -5.03 -11.70 18.87
N ASP A 36 -5.97 -11.79 19.78
CA ASP A 36 -6.58 -13.05 20.18
C ASP A 36 -7.90 -13.23 19.42
N SER A 37 -7.88 -14.09 18.41
CA SER A 37 -9.04 -14.32 17.55
C SER A 37 -10.18 -15.05 18.26
N SER A 38 -9.95 -15.67 19.42
CA SER A 38 -10.98 -16.35 20.22
C SER A 38 -11.81 -15.38 21.05
N THR A 39 -11.19 -14.30 21.51
CA THR A 39 -11.80 -13.28 22.37
C THR A 39 -12.02 -11.93 21.68
N GLY A 40 -11.38 -11.72 20.51
CA GLY A 40 -11.39 -10.42 19.81
C GLY A 40 -10.51 -9.35 20.47
N VAL A 41 -9.68 -9.71 21.46
CA VAL A 41 -8.88 -8.76 22.23
C VAL A 41 -7.59 -8.40 21.48
N LEU A 42 -7.33 -7.09 21.39
CA LEU A 42 -6.06 -6.54 20.93
C LEU A 42 -5.20 -6.18 22.15
N LYS A 43 -3.91 -6.54 22.13
CA LYS A 43 -2.93 -6.13 23.13
C LYS A 43 -1.71 -5.54 22.45
N LEU A 44 -1.39 -4.27 22.76
CA LEU A 44 -0.17 -3.66 22.24
C LEU A 44 1.03 -4.49 22.63
N LYS A 45 1.90 -4.79 21.67
CA LYS A 45 3.18 -5.49 21.97
C LYS A 45 4.10 -4.58 22.77
N GLU A 46 4.83 -5.13 23.71
CA GLU A 46 5.92 -4.42 24.36
C GLU A 46 6.95 -4.01 23.30
N GLY A 47 7.35 -2.74 23.28
CA GLY A 47 8.17 -2.16 22.22
C GLY A 47 7.51 -2.13 20.83
N GLY A 48 6.22 -2.41 20.73
CA GLY A 48 5.49 -2.61 19.49
C GLY A 48 5.10 -1.31 18.75
N VAL A 49 5.89 -0.26 18.87
CA VAL A 49 5.71 1.00 18.15
C VAL A 49 6.93 1.24 17.27
N LEU A 50 6.76 1.08 15.96
CA LEU A 50 7.80 1.45 14.98
C LEU A 50 7.66 2.94 14.66
N ASN A 51 8.70 3.73 14.92
CA ASN A 51 8.84 5.08 14.37
C ASN A 51 9.41 4.98 12.95
N THR A 52 8.72 5.53 11.98
CA THR A 52 9.10 5.43 10.56
C THR A 52 9.96 6.60 10.07
N GLY A 53 10.18 7.60 10.90
CA GLY A 53 10.91 8.83 10.58
C GLY A 53 9.97 10.02 10.35
N GLU A 54 10.51 11.22 10.38
CA GLU A 54 9.75 12.45 10.18
C GLU A 54 9.18 12.54 8.76
N GLN A 55 7.99 13.11 8.64
CA GLN A 55 7.30 13.37 7.37
C GLN A 55 7.09 12.13 6.49
N THR A 56 7.10 10.93 7.07
CA THR A 56 6.81 9.71 6.31
C THR A 56 5.32 9.47 6.15
N GLY A 57 4.55 9.53 7.23
CA GLY A 57 3.12 9.30 7.26
C GLY A 57 2.70 7.92 6.76
N PRO A 58 3.02 6.84 7.48
CA PRO A 58 2.61 5.49 7.08
C PRO A 58 1.09 5.40 7.02
N ARG A 59 0.57 4.87 5.90
CA ARG A 59 -0.84 5.00 5.56
C ARG A 59 -1.58 3.67 5.42
N HIS A 60 -1.15 2.80 4.51
CA HIS A 60 -1.64 1.43 4.34
C HIS A 60 -0.52 0.42 4.54
N ILE A 61 -0.91 -0.82 4.80
CA ILE A 61 0.02 -1.93 5.01
C ILE A 61 -0.49 -3.14 4.24
N GLN A 62 0.43 -3.93 3.67
CA GLN A 62 0.15 -5.21 3.06
C GLN A 62 1.11 -6.29 3.58
N PHE A 63 0.57 -7.38 4.06
CA PHE A 63 1.34 -8.58 4.37
C PHE A 63 1.59 -9.40 3.10
N HIS A 64 2.83 -9.72 2.83
CA HIS A 64 3.15 -10.66 1.77
C HIS A 64 2.74 -12.08 2.18
N LYS A 65 2.22 -12.87 1.25
CA LYS A 65 1.71 -14.23 1.49
C LYS A 65 2.71 -15.20 2.12
N ASN A 66 4.03 -14.92 2.08
CA ASN A 66 5.03 -15.74 2.75
C ASN A 66 5.12 -15.49 4.28
N GLY A 67 4.35 -14.53 4.81
CA GLY A 67 4.32 -14.15 6.22
C GLY A 67 5.58 -13.48 6.77
N LYS A 68 6.60 -13.23 5.91
CA LYS A 68 7.91 -12.70 6.33
C LYS A 68 8.08 -11.22 5.98
N TRP A 69 7.50 -10.77 4.87
CA TRP A 69 7.64 -9.42 4.36
C TRP A 69 6.35 -8.64 4.53
N ILE A 70 6.50 -7.38 4.85
CA ILE A 70 5.40 -6.45 5.07
C ILE A 70 5.77 -5.17 4.33
N TYR A 71 4.82 -4.59 3.61
CA TYR A 71 5.03 -3.34 2.88
C TYR A 71 4.10 -2.27 3.42
N ALA A 72 4.62 -1.04 3.56
CA ALA A 72 3.82 0.12 3.94
C ALA A 72 4.12 1.28 2.99
N ASP A 73 3.08 1.99 2.57
CA ASP A 73 3.25 3.26 1.86
C ASP A 73 3.38 4.41 2.86
N TYR A 74 4.14 5.42 2.47
CA TYR A 74 4.40 6.63 3.25
C TYR A 74 3.77 7.83 2.56
N GLU A 75 2.60 8.25 3.05
CA GLU A 75 1.76 9.27 2.42
C GLU A 75 2.52 10.56 2.15
N GLN A 76 3.14 11.17 3.17
CA GLN A 76 3.89 12.40 3.02
C GLN A 76 5.27 12.17 2.39
N GLY A 77 5.86 11.00 2.62
CA GLY A 77 7.18 10.65 2.12
C GLY A 77 7.22 10.26 0.64
N ASN A 78 6.06 10.10 -0.04
CA ASN A 78 5.99 9.57 -1.41
C ASN A 78 6.89 8.36 -1.63
N ALA A 79 6.82 7.40 -0.71
CA ALA A 79 7.72 6.25 -0.68
C ALA A 79 6.99 4.97 -0.24
N VAL A 80 7.66 3.86 -0.44
CA VAL A 80 7.24 2.54 0.06
C VAL A 80 8.35 1.93 0.88
N SER A 81 8.01 1.31 2.00
CA SER A 81 8.95 0.59 2.84
C SER A 81 8.75 -0.91 2.78
N LEU A 82 9.85 -1.66 2.79
CA LEU A 82 9.89 -3.06 3.19
C LEU A 82 10.15 -3.14 4.68
N LEU A 83 9.25 -3.77 5.39
CA LEU A 83 9.35 -4.07 6.82
C LEU A 83 9.55 -5.57 7.04
N ARG A 84 10.26 -5.93 8.08
CA ARG A 84 10.41 -7.32 8.55
C ARG A 84 10.29 -7.39 10.06
N ARG A 85 10.04 -8.59 10.56
CA ARG A 85 10.12 -8.85 12.00
C ARG A 85 11.55 -9.23 12.40
N SER A 86 12.04 -8.58 13.44
CA SER A 86 13.26 -8.94 14.18
C SER A 86 12.88 -9.06 15.64
N ASN A 87 13.12 -10.20 16.27
CA ASN A 87 12.68 -10.48 17.64
C ASN A 87 11.17 -10.18 17.88
N GLY A 88 10.32 -10.48 16.87
CA GLY A 88 8.89 -10.27 16.97
C GLY A 88 8.40 -8.84 16.70
N LEU A 89 9.30 -7.85 16.58
CA LEU A 89 9.01 -6.45 16.32
C LEU A 89 9.34 -6.04 14.89
N LEU A 90 8.63 -5.06 14.36
CA LEU A 90 8.89 -4.52 13.01
C LEU A 90 10.20 -3.71 12.99
N VAL A 91 10.94 -3.91 11.91
CA VAL A 91 12.11 -3.10 11.55
C VAL A 91 12.04 -2.76 10.07
N THR A 92 12.42 -1.53 9.72
CA THR A 92 12.54 -1.09 8.32
C THR A 92 13.79 -1.69 7.70
N LYS A 93 13.66 -2.28 6.50
CA LYS A 93 14.76 -2.90 5.75
C LYS A 93 15.10 -2.18 4.45
N GLN A 94 14.12 -1.49 3.87
CA GLN A 94 14.29 -0.70 2.66
C GLN A 94 13.23 0.40 2.62
N ILE A 95 13.57 1.53 2.06
CA ILE A 95 12.64 2.58 1.64
C ILE A 95 12.98 2.90 0.20
N VAL A 96 11.97 2.96 -0.68
CA VAL A 96 12.12 3.31 -2.09
C VAL A 96 11.10 4.39 -2.46
N PRO A 97 11.47 5.38 -3.31
CA PRO A 97 10.53 6.37 -3.81
C PRO A 97 9.38 5.71 -4.60
N SER A 98 8.16 6.25 -4.44
CA SER A 98 6.99 5.85 -5.25
C SER A 98 6.73 6.80 -6.42
N VAL A 99 7.53 7.84 -6.56
CA VAL A 99 7.52 8.81 -7.67
C VAL A 99 8.92 8.90 -8.28
N PRO A 100 9.07 9.37 -9.54
CA PRO A 100 10.39 9.58 -10.13
C PRO A 100 11.23 10.55 -9.30
N GLU A 101 12.56 10.37 -9.27
CA GLU A 101 13.50 11.28 -8.58
C GLU A 101 13.44 12.72 -9.12
N THR A 102 13.04 12.88 -10.38
CA THR A 102 12.85 14.20 -11.02
C THR A 102 11.56 14.90 -10.59
N TRP A 103 10.65 14.20 -9.86
CA TRP A 103 9.40 14.77 -9.41
C TRP A 103 9.63 15.65 -8.17
N ASN A 104 9.35 16.94 -8.32
CA ASN A 104 9.44 17.95 -7.26
C ASN A 104 8.08 18.59 -6.91
N GLY A 105 7.00 18.06 -7.47
CA GLY A 105 5.64 18.50 -7.16
C GLY A 105 5.13 17.97 -5.83
N GLY A 106 4.10 18.63 -5.29
CA GLY A 106 3.35 18.11 -4.14
C GLY A 106 2.64 16.81 -4.50
N GLY A 107 2.32 16.02 -3.49
CA GLY A 107 1.59 14.79 -3.68
C GLY A 107 1.62 13.91 -2.45
N ALA A 108 0.95 12.78 -2.56
CA ALA A 108 0.87 11.82 -1.47
C ALA A 108 0.53 10.43 -2.01
N CYS A 109 1.22 9.41 -1.52
CA CYS A 109 0.78 8.03 -1.72
C CYS A 109 -0.65 7.86 -1.18
N ALA A 110 -1.42 6.97 -1.78
CA ALA A 110 -2.80 6.77 -1.35
C ALA A 110 -3.09 5.34 -0.93
N GLN A 111 -2.86 4.39 -1.79
CA GLN A 111 -3.10 2.97 -1.52
C GLN A 111 -1.96 2.14 -2.09
N LEU A 112 -1.63 1.03 -1.43
CA LEU A 112 -0.76 0.01 -1.98
C LEU A 112 -1.47 -1.34 -1.99
N LEU A 113 -1.21 -2.15 -3.04
CA LEU A 113 -1.71 -3.52 -3.16
C LEU A 113 -0.65 -4.44 -3.75
N LEU A 114 -0.59 -5.64 -3.23
CA LEU A 114 0.15 -6.75 -3.84
C LEU A 114 -0.62 -7.32 -5.02
N SER A 115 0.10 -7.73 -6.07
CA SER A 115 -0.50 -8.57 -7.11
C SER A 115 -0.95 -9.91 -6.51
N PRO A 116 -1.96 -10.58 -7.10
CA PRO A 116 -2.49 -11.86 -6.57
C PRO A 116 -1.44 -12.96 -6.40
N ASP A 117 -0.39 -12.94 -7.24
CA ASP A 117 0.77 -13.84 -7.15
C ASP A 117 1.85 -13.35 -6.18
N SER A 118 1.68 -12.16 -5.61
CA SER A 118 2.61 -11.48 -4.71
C SER A 118 4.02 -11.26 -5.29
N ARG A 119 4.15 -11.24 -6.63
CA ARG A 119 5.42 -10.93 -7.31
C ARG A 119 5.66 -9.44 -7.48
N PHE A 120 4.60 -8.65 -7.44
CA PHE A 120 4.63 -7.22 -7.70
C PHE A 120 3.83 -6.46 -6.64
N LEU A 121 4.26 -5.24 -6.37
CA LEU A 121 3.58 -4.28 -5.52
C LEU A 121 3.26 -3.05 -6.35
N TYR A 122 2.07 -2.49 -6.15
CA TYR A 122 1.62 -1.26 -6.81
C TYR A 122 1.22 -0.22 -5.77
N VAL A 123 1.45 1.06 -6.09
CA VAL A 123 1.14 2.20 -5.23
C VAL A 123 0.52 3.32 -6.05
N ALA A 124 -0.60 3.85 -5.59
CA ALA A 124 -1.22 5.01 -6.19
C ALA A 124 -0.59 6.31 -5.66
N ASN A 125 -0.25 7.25 -6.54
CA ASN A 125 0.37 8.53 -6.21
C ASN A 125 -0.54 9.68 -6.62
N ARG A 126 -1.17 10.31 -5.65
CA ARG A 126 -1.92 11.55 -5.83
C ARG A 126 -0.93 12.68 -6.10
N GLY A 127 -1.31 13.66 -6.91
CA GLY A 127 -0.40 14.73 -7.34
C GLY A 127 0.42 14.33 -8.56
N HIS A 128 1.25 13.29 -8.49
CA HIS A 128 1.94 12.73 -9.65
C HIS A 128 1.01 12.00 -10.64
N ASN A 129 -0.21 11.65 -10.19
CA ASN A 129 -1.25 11.02 -11.00
C ASN A 129 -0.76 9.73 -11.70
N SER A 130 -0.16 8.85 -10.93
CA SER A 130 0.36 7.57 -11.42
C SER A 130 0.08 6.40 -10.49
N ILE A 131 0.24 5.21 -11.05
CA ILE A 131 0.46 3.97 -10.31
C ILE A 131 1.95 3.62 -10.44
N ALA A 132 2.67 3.61 -9.32
CA ALA A 132 4.03 3.06 -9.29
C ALA A 132 3.98 1.55 -9.19
N GLY A 133 4.81 0.86 -9.97
CA GLY A 133 4.96 -0.59 -9.92
C GLY A 133 6.35 -0.98 -9.44
N PHE A 134 6.43 -2.07 -8.65
CA PHE A 134 7.67 -2.63 -8.13
C PHE A 134 7.68 -4.14 -8.28
N GLU A 135 8.81 -4.69 -8.72
CA GLU A 135 9.09 -6.12 -8.61
C GLU A 135 9.58 -6.45 -7.20
N ILE A 136 9.11 -7.58 -6.67
CA ILE A 136 9.49 -8.10 -5.36
C ILE A 136 10.53 -9.19 -5.53
N SER A 137 11.74 -8.97 -5.02
CA SER A 137 12.80 -9.98 -5.02
C SER A 137 12.38 -11.23 -4.24
N LYS A 138 12.35 -12.38 -4.91
CA LYS A 138 12.05 -13.67 -4.27
C LYS A 138 13.03 -14.06 -3.18
N LYS A 139 14.26 -13.53 -3.22
CA LYS A 139 15.33 -13.85 -2.27
C LYS A 139 15.13 -13.13 -0.94
N ASN A 140 14.79 -11.84 -0.99
CA ASN A 140 14.85 -10.99 0.19
C ASN A 140 13.70 -9.98 0.32
N GLY A 141 12.70 -10.00 -0.58
CA GLY A 141 11.54 -9.09 -0.53
C GLY A 141 11.84 -7.64 -0.90
N GLN A 142 13.07 -7.31 -1.30
CA GLN A 142 13.41 -5.97 -1.75
C GLN A 142 12.61 -5.59 -2.99
N LEU A 143 12.28 -4.31 -3.06
CA LEU A 143 11.53 -3.68 -4.13
C LEU A 143 12.48 -3.08 -5.17
N SER A 144 12.23 -3.36 -6.45
CA SER A 144 12.87 -2.73 -7.58
C SER A 144 11.81 -2.05 -8.44
N PRO A 145 11.91 -0.75 -8.74
CA PRO A 145 10.93 -0.06 -9.58
C PRO A 145 10.85 -0.67 -10.98
N ILE A 146 9.63 -0.86 -11.49
CA ILE A 146 9.37 -1.31 -12.88
C ILE A 146 8.73 -0.22 -13.73
N GLY A 147 8.22 0.84 -13.13
CA GLY A 147 7.69 2.00 -13.83
C GLY A 147 6.71 2.83 -13.01
N PHE A 148 6.39 3.99 -13.57
CA PHE A 148 5.37 4.92 -13.07
C PHE A 148 4.35 5.10 -14.19
N PHE A 149 3.18 4.53 -14.02
CA PHE A 149 2.16 4.43 -15.07
C PHE A 149 1.12 5.54 -14.88
N ALA A 150 1.06 6.47 -15.85
CA ALA A 150 0.11 7.58 -15.80
C ALA A 150 -1.34 7.10 -15.72
N THR A 151 -2.13 7.73 -14.85
CA THR A 151 -3.55 7.41 -14.64
C THR A 151 -4.39 8.67 -14.56
N GLU A 152 -5.67 8.53 -14.19
CA GLU A 152 -6.58 9.65 -13.97
C GLU A 152 -6.13 10.49 -12.76
N ALA A 153 -6.53 11.77 -12.73
CA ALA A 153 -6.08 12.70 -11.70
C ALA A 153 -6.52 12.30 -10.29
N ASN A 154 -5.60 12.43 -9.35
CA ASN A 154 -5.77 12.15 -7.93
C ASN A 154 -6.23 10.69 -7.65
N PRO A 155 -5.43 9.68 -8.04
CA PRO A 155 -5.79 8.27 -7.84
C PRO A 155 -5.74 7.92 -6.35
N ARG A 156 -6.89 7.89 -5.70
CA ARG A 156 -6.98 7.59 -4.27
C ARG A 156 -7.08 6.10 -3.97
N SER A 157 -7.75 5.37 -4.85
CA SER A 157 -7.96 3.93 -4.71
C SER A 157 -7.83 3.23 -6.05
N PHE A 158 -7.35 2.00 -6.00
CA PHE A 158 -7.29 1.12 -7.16
C PHE A 158 -7.56 -0.33 -6.73
N ALA A 159 -7.89 -1.18 -7.67
CA ALA A 159 -8.12 -2.60 -7.43
C ALA A 159 -7.42 -3.44 -8.51
N ILE A 160 -6.93 -4.62 -8.11
CA ILE A 160 -6.35 -5.59 -9.02
C ILE A 160 -7.30 -6.76 -9.14
N HIS A 161 -7.68 -7.13 -10.36
CA HIS A 161 -8.57 -8.27 -10.59
C HIS A 161 -7.94 -9.57 -10.03
N PRO A 162 -8.69 -10.47 -9.40
CA PRO A 162 -8.16 -11.69 -8.79
C PRO A 162 -7.37 -12.60 -9.76
N ASN A 163 -7.69 -12.56 -11.06
CA ASN A 163 -6.89 -13.28 -12.07
C ASN A 163 -5.53 -12.62 -12.39
N GLY A 164 -5.27 -11.45 -11.81
CA GLY A 164 -4.02 -10.70 -11.97
C GLY A 164 -3.80 -10.04 -13.33
N ARG A 165 -4.81 -10.06 -14.23
CA ARG A 165 -4.69 -9.53 -15.59
C ARG A 165 -5.00 -8.03 -15.70
N TRP A 166 -5.90 -7.52 -14.86
CA TRP A 166 -6.37 -6.15 -14.93
C TRP A 166 -6.13 -5.39 -13.62
N LEU A 167 -5.87 -4.09 -13.76
CA LEU A 167 -5.85 -3.13 -12.68
C LEU A 167 -6.79 -1.97 -13.05
N TYR A 168 -7.56 -1.51 -12.07
CA TYR A 168 -8.52 -0.42 -12.19
C TYR A 168 -8.13 0.68 -11.22
N ALA A 169 -7.94 1.92 -11.69
CA ALA A 169 -7.54 3.06 -10.85
C ALA A 169 -8.56 4.20 -10.95
N GLY A 170 -9.15 4.59 -9.82
CA GLY A 170 -10.15 5.65 -9.73
C GLY A 170 -9.52 7.03 -9.60
N GLY A 171 -9.78 7.92 -10.55
CA GLY A 171 -9.41 9.33 -10.50
C GLY A 171 -10.43 10.15 -9.72
N GLN A 172 -10.09 10.53 -8.50
CA GLN A 172 -11.00 11.27 -7.63
C GLN A 172 -11.45 12.60 -8.21
N ASP A 173 -10.55 13.29 -8.94
CA ASP A 173 -10.85 14.63 -9.49
C ASP A 173 -11.51 14.56 -10.86
N THR A 174 -11.31 13.48 -11.62
CA THR A 174 -11.91 13.31 -12.94
C THR A 174 -13.25 12.57 -12.92
N GLY A 175 -13.56 11.86 -11.84
CA GLY A 175 -14.75 11.00 -11.79
C GLY A 175 -14.67 9.78 -12.71
N LYS A 176 -13.45 9.41 -13.12
CA LYS A 176 -13.20 8.37 -14.11
C LYS A 176 -12.41 7.20 -13.53
N LEU A 177 -12.52 6.07 -14.20
CA LEU A 177 -11.79 4.84 -13.90
C LEU A 177 -10.86 4.52 -15.07
N ALA A 178 -9.56 4.54 -14.83
CA ALA A 178 -8.58 4.03 -15.77
C ALA A 178 -8.49 2.51 -15.67
N VAL A 179 -8.57 1.83 -16.79
CA VAL A 179 -8.45 0.38 -16.92
C VAL A 179 -7.09 0.04 -17.54
N PHE A 180 -6.33 -0.84 -16.87
CA PHE A 180 -5.02 -1.28 -17.34
C PHE A 180 -5.00 -2.79 -17.59
N ASP A 181 -4.37 -3.20 -18.70
CA ASP A 181 -3.81 -4.53 -18.83
C ASP A 181 -2.54 -4.60 -17.99
N ARG A 182 -2.50 -5.57 -17.10
CA ARG A 182 -1.30 -5.87 -16.32
C ARG A 182 -0.56 -7.05 -16.95
N ASN A 183 0.67 -6.83 -17.36
CA ASN A 183 1.54 -7.93 -17.76
C ASN A 183 1.91 -8.77 -16.52
N ARG A 184 1.55 -10.05 -16.51
CA ARG A 184 1.78 -10.93 -15.36
C ARG A 184 3.23 -11.37 -15.20
N ASP A 185 4.05 -11.26 -16.27
CA ASP A 185 5.43 -11.73 -16.24
C ASP A 185 6.38 -10.67 -15.70
N ASN A 186 6.21 -9.41 -16.10
CA ASN A 186 7.10 -8.30 -15.73
C ASN A 186 6.40 -7.19 -14.91
N GLY A 187 5.10 -7.29 -14.65
CA GLY A 187 4.34 -6.36 -13.80
C GLY A 187 4.01 -5.00 -14.44
N THR A 188 4.37 -4.75 -15.70
CA THR A 188 4.06 -3.47 -16.35
C THR A 188 2.57 -3.29 -16.59
N LEU A 189 2.12 -2.03 -16.62
CA LEU A 189 0.73 -1.65 -16.87
C LEU A 189 0.63 -0.95 -18.22
N LEU A 190 -0.34 -1.36 -19.04
CA LEU A 190 -0.71 -0.69 -20.28
C LEU A 190 -2.14 -0.18 -20.16
N LYS A 191 -2.33 1.15 -20.17
CA LYS A 191 -3.67 1.75 -20.12
C LYS A 191 -4.45 1.38 -21.37
N ARG A 192 -5.60 0.77 -21.20
CA ARG A 192 -6.51 0.37 -22.29
C ARG A 192 -7.54 1.45 -22.59
N GLU A 193 -8.24 1.86 -21.53
CA GLU A 193 -9.39 2.74 -21.66
C GLU A 193 -9.62 3.52 -20.36
N THR A 194 -10.53 4.45 -20.45
CA THR A 194 -11.05 5.21 -19.32
C THR A 194 -12.57 5.19 -19.42
N VAL A 195 -13.24 4.87 -18.31
CA VAL A 195 -14.69 4.84 -18.22
C VAL A 195 -15.20 5.78 -17.14
N ASP A 196 -16.42 6.27 -17.27
CA ASP A 196 -17.04 7.10 -16.25
C ASP A 196 -17.39 6.26 -15.02
N ALA A 197 -17.01 6.73 -13.83
CA ALA A 197 -17.21 6.06 -12.57
C ALA A 197 -18.05 6.85 -11.57
N GLY A 198 -18.59 8.00 -12.01
CA GLY A 198 -19.38 8.90 -11.17
C GLY A 198 -18.52 9.91 -10.41
N ILE A 199 -19.15 10.65 -9.50
CA ILE A 199 -18.51 11.78 -8.83
C ILE A 199 -17.56 11.28 -7.75
N ARG A 200 -16.27 11.64 -7.83
CA ARG A 200 -15.23 11.41 -6.81
C ARG A 200 -15.14 9.97 -6.32
N PRO A 201 -14.76 8.98 -7.15
CA PRO A 201 -14.58 7.60 -6.68
C PRO A 201 -13.49 7.53 -5.59
N TRP A 202 -13.90 7.20 -4.36
CA TRP A 202 -13.04 7.20 -3.18
C TRP A 202 -12.45 5.83 -2.87
N TRP A 203 -13.21 4.77 -3.24
CA TRP A 203 -12.85 3.41 -2.95
C TRP A 203 -13.28 2.49 -4.08
N LEU A 204 -12.37 1.61 -4.48
CA LEU A 204 -12.62 0.57 -5.46
C LEU A 204 -12.44 -0.79 -4.81
N GLN A 205 -13.45 -1.63 -4.98
CA GLN A 205 -13.41 -3.01 -4.51
C GLN A 205 -14.02 -3.93 -5.54
N LEU A 206 -13.32 -4.99 -5.87
CA LEU A 206 -13.84 -6.07 -6.71
C LEU A 206 -14.46 -7.13 -5.81
N VAL A 207 -15.72 -7.44 -6.03
CA VAL A 207 -16.44 -8.50 -5.36
C VAL A 207 -16.69 -9.65 -6.32
N LYS A 208 -16.56 -10.88 -5.84
CA LYS A 208 -16.89 -12.08 -6.60
C LYS A 208 -18.35 -12.42 -6.28
N TYR A 209 -19.16 -12.57 -7.30
CA TYR A 209 -20.52 -13.10 -7.21
C TYR A 209 -20.48 -14.61 -7.45
#